data_5a2d6772eb7d3b5597bd9b021cb59280
#
_entry.id   5a2d6772eb7d3b5597bd9b021cb59280
#
_cell.length_a   1.000
_cell.length_b   1.000
_cell.length_c   1.000
_cell.angle_alpha   90.00
_cell.angle_beta   90.00
_cell.angle_gamma   90.00
#
_symmetry.space_group_name_H-M   'P 1'
#
loop_
_entity.id
_entity.type
_entity.pdbx_description
1 polymer ?
#
loop_
_entity_poly.entity_id
_entity_poly.type
_entity_poly.pdbx_seq_one_letter_code
_entity_poly.pdbx_strand_id
1 'polypeptide(L)'
;MADRKIVHVLISGTVQGVWFRAWTAQEAQARGLDGWVRNRRDGDVEAVFAGPADKVDDMLRACHRGPEAARVSNVEVQPHSEEPGKGFRKSPTV
;
A
#
# COMPACT_ATOMS: atom_id res chain seq x y z
N MET A 1 14.98 -6.26 -17.59
CA MET A 1 15.01 -6.57 -16.15
C MET A 1 14.35 -5.44 -15.38
N ALA A 2 13.36 -5.75 -14.57
CA ALA A 2 12.70 -4.71 -13.79
C ALA A 2 13.58 -4.32 -12.61
N ASP A 3 13.76 -3.02 -12.40
CA ASP A 3 14.45 -2.51 -11.23
C ASP A 3 13.58 -2.73 -9.99
N ARG A 4 14.23 -2.95 -8.86
CA ARG A 4 13.53 -3.02 -7.58
C ARG A 4 13.21 -1.61 -7.10
N LYS A 5 12.01 -1.43 -6.59
CA LYS A 5 11.51 -0.14 -6.11
C LYS A 5 10.89 -0.34 -4.73
N ILE A 6 11.17 0.58 -3.82
CA ILE A 6 10.58 0.57 -2.47
C ILE A 6 9.98 1.95 -2.23
N VAL A 7 8.69 1.99 -1.88
CA VAL A 7 8.00 3.25 -1.64
C VAL A 7 7.23 3.19 -0.33
N HIS A 8 7.13 4.36 0.32
CA HIS A 8 6.26 4.59 1.47
C HIS A 8 5.06 5.39 0.99
N VAL A 9 3.86 4.99 1.40
CA VAL A 9 2.62 5.53 0.86
C VAL A 9 1.69 5.91 2.00
N LEU A 10 1.10 7.12 1.91
CA LEU A 10 0.02 7.55 2.79
C LEU A 10 -1.22 7.78 1.93
N ILE A 11 -2.31 7.14 2.32
CA ILE A 11 -3.56 7.16 1.58
C ILE A 11 -4.62 7.80 2.46
N SER A 12 -5.21 8.88 1.98
CA SER A 12 -6.16 9.69 2.73
C SER A 12 -7.54 9.65 2.09
N GLY A 13 -8.56 9.93 2.89
CA GLY A 13 -9.95 9.92 2.45
C GLY A 13 -10.78 9.00 3.33
N THR A 14 -11.86 8.45 2.79
CA THR A 14 -12.65 7.42 3.46
C THR A 14 -12.00 6.07 3.16
N VAL A 15 -10.99 5.73 3.98
CA VAL A 15 -10.12 4.58 3.70
C VAL A 15 -10.04 3.60 4.88
N GLN A 16 -10.62 3.95 6.04
CA GLN A 16 -10.72 3.02 7.17
C GLN A 16 -12.16 2.55 7.32
N GLY A 17 -12.33 1.33 7.81
CA GLY A 17 -13.67 0.74 7.96
C GLY A 17 -14.31 0.30 6.65
N VAL A 18 -13.54 0.24 5.57
CA VAL A 18 -14.02 -0.10 4.22
C VAL A 18 -13.20 -1.24 3.60
N TRP A 19 -12.55 -2.05 4.42
CA TRP A 19 -11.74 -3.21 3.99
C TRP A 19 -10.46 -2.83 3.24
N PHE A 20 -10.00 -1.59 3.38
CA PHE A 20 -8.85 -1.12 2.61
C PHE A 20 -7.58 -1.93 2.90
N ARG A 21 -7.30 -2.23 4.19
CA ARG A 21 -6.10 -3.02 4.55
C ARG A 21 -6.15 -4.42 3.95
N ALA A 22 -7.28 -5.12 4.07
CA ALA A 22 -7.43 -6.47 3.52
C ALA A 22 -7.31 -6.45 2.01
N TRP A 23 -7.96 -5.48 1.36
CA TRP A 23 -7.88 -5.29 -0.08
C TRP A 23 -6.44 -5.04 -0.52
N THR A 24 -5.73 -4.14 0.19
CA THR A 24 -4.33 -3.81 -0.11
C THR A 24 -3.44 -5.04 -0.01
N ALA A 25 -3.60 -5.83 1.06
CA ALA A 25 -2.81 -7.04 1.23
C ALA A 25 -3.04 -8.04 0.11
N GLN A 26 -4.30 -8.25 -0.30
CA GLN A 26 -4.63 -9.14 -1.40
C GLN A 26 -4.03 -8.68 -2.72
N GLU A 27 -4.14 -7.38 -3.00
CA GLU A 27 -3.64 -6.81 -4.25
C GLU A 27 -2.11 -6.83 -4.31
N ALA A 28 -1.45 -6.56 -3.19
CA ALA A 28 0.01 -6.61 -3.12
C ALA A 28 0.51 -8.04 -3.26
N GLN A 29 -0.15 -9.00 -2.61
CA GLN A 29 0.22 -10.41 -2.70
C GLN A 29 0.03 -10.94 -4.12
N ALA A 30 -1.05 -10.53 -4.79
CA ALA A 30 -1.29 -10.94 -6.18
C ALA A 30 -0.19 -10.44 -7.13
N ARG A 31 0.46 -9.33 -6.78
CA ARG A 31 1.55 -8.76 -7.56
C ARG A 31 2.94 -9.23 -7.11
N GLY A 32 2.99 -10.09 -6.10
CA GLY A 32 4.26 -10.59 -5.56
C GLY A 32 5.07 -9.53 -4.83
N LEU A 33 4.41 -8.50 -4.29
CA LEU A 33 5.11 -7.44 -3.57
C LEU A 33 5.39 -7.82 -2.14
N ASP A 34 6.47 -7.27 -1.59
CA ASP A 34 6.80 -7.31 -0.18
C ASP A 34 6.33 -6.02 0.49
N GLY A 35 6.15 -6.04 1.80
CA GLY A 35 5.83 -4.84 2.54
C GLY A 35 4.75 -5.04 3.59
N TRP A 36 4.05 -3.95 3.90
CA TRP A 36 3.03 -3.98 4.94
C TRP A 36 2.04 -2.84 4.72
N VAL A 37 0.88 -2.97 5.37
CA VAL A 37 -0.16 -1.95 5.40
C VAL A 37 -0.75 -1.87 6.80
N ARG A 38 -1.04 -0.65 7.27
CA ARG A 38 -1.64 -0.44 8.59
C ARG A 38 -2.52 0.82 8.57
N ASN A 39 -3.47 0.86 9.49
CA ASN A 39 -4.24 2.08 9.75
C ASN A 39 -3.43 3.01 10.64
N ARG A 40 -3.62 4.30 10.46
CA ARG A 40 -3.11 5.33 11.36
C ARG A 40 -4.26 5.89 12.19
N ARG A 41 -3.94 6.40 13.38
CA ARG A 41 -4.95 7.01 14.24
C ARG A 41 -5.53 8.28 13.66
N ASP A 42 -4.82 8.92 12.73
CA ASP A 42 -5.29 10.13 12.06
C ASP A 42 -6.32 9.86 10.95
N GLY A 43 -6.64 8.60 10.69
CA GLY A 43 -7.62 8.21 9.68
C GLY A 43 -7.02 7.75 8.36
N ASP A 44 -5.71 7.94 8.16
CA ASP A 44 -5.04 7.51 6.93
C ASP A 44 -4.72 6.02 6.96
N VAL A 45 -4.44 5.47 5.78
CA VAL A 45 -3.83 4.15 5.62
C VAL A 45 -2.38 4.36 5.19
N GLU A 46 -1.47 3.66 5.83
CA GLU A 46 -0.04 3.75 5.56
C GLU A 46 0.46 2.41 5.04
N ALA A 47 1.31 2.44 4.02
CA ALA A 47 1.85 1.20 3.45
C ALA A 47 3.28 1.39 2.97
N VAL A 48 4.01 0.28 2.93
CA VAL A 48 5.29 0.18 2.21
C VAL A 48 5.12 -0.92 1.18
N PHE A 49 5.47 -0.62 -0.07
CA PHE A 49 5.46 -1.59 -1.17
C PHE A 49 6.87 -1.72 -1.71
N ALA A 50 7.32 -2.96 -1.89
CA ALA A 50 8.64 -3.26 -2.42
C ALA A 50 8.57 -4.40 -3.42
N GLY A 51 9.28 -4.25 -4.53
CA GLY A 51 9.33 -5.28 -5.56
C GLY A 51 9.73 -4.70 -6.91
N PRO A 52 9.47 -5.44 -8.00
CA PRO A 52 9.75 -4.91 -9.34
C PRO A 52 9.03 -3.58 -9.56
N ALA A 53 9.72 -2.61 -10.15
CA ALA A 53 9.20 -1.25 -10.28
C ALA A 53 7.85 -1.20 -10.99
N ASP A 54 7.66 -2.00 -12.04
CA ASP A 54 6.40 -2.04 -12.78
C ASP A 54 5.24 -2.54 -11.91
N LYS A 55 5.51 -3.50 -11.02
CA LYS A 55 4.50 -4.03 -10.11
C LYS A 55 4.15 -3.03 -9.01
N VAL A 56 5.16 -2.33 -8.49
CA VAL A 56 4.93 -1.26 -7.51
C VAL A 56 4.10 -0.14 -8.13
N ASP A 57 4.44 0.29 -9.33
CA ASP A 57 3.70 1.34 -10.03
C ASP A 57 2.25 0.92 -10.29
N ASP A 58 2.02 -0.33 -10.67
CA ASP A 58 0.67 -0.85 -10.86
C ASP A 58 -0.12 -0.85 -9.55
N MET A 59 0.53 -1.23 -8.43
CA MET A 59 -0.10 -1.19 -7.11
C MET A 59 -0.49 0.25 -6.72
N LEU A 60 0.38 1.22 -7.01
CA LEU A 60 0.08 2.62 -6.73
C LEU A 60 -1.14 3.11 -7.52
N ARG A 61 -1.26 2.73 -8.78
CA ARG A 61 -2.45 3.03 -9.58
C ARG A 61 -3.70 2.44 -8.96
N ALA A 62 -3.62 1.18 -8.50
CA ALA A 62 -4.74 0.53 -7.83
C ALA A 62 -5.15 1.25 -6.55
N CYS A 63 -4.18 1.77 -5.78
CA CYS A 63 -4.44 2.50 -4.54
C CYS A 63 -5.27 3.76 -4.76
N HIS A 64 -5.12 4.43 -5.89
CA HIS A 64 -5.93 5.61 -6.21
C HIS A 64 -7.41 5.27 -6.32
N ARG A 65 -7.74 4.05 -6.71
CA ARG A 65 -9.11 3.56 -6.78
C ARG A 65 -9.57 2.98 -5.45
N GLY A 66 -8.75 2.13 -4.84
CA GLY A 66 -9.08 1.41 -3.63
C GLY A 66 -10.21 0.38 -3.83
N PRO A 67 -10.67 -0.25 -2.73
CA PRO A 67 -11.84 -1.12 -2.78
C PRO A 67 -13.13 -0.31 -3.04
N GLU A 68 -14.20 -1.01 -3.39
CA GLU A 68 -15.44 -0.40 -3.87
C GLU A 68 -16.00 0.66 -2.90
N ALA A 69 -15.96 0.39 -1.60
CA ALA A 69 -16.54 1.30 -0.60
C ALA A 69 -15.62 2.44 -0.22
N ALA A 70 -14.37 2.45 -0.70
CA ALA A 70 -13.41 3.50 -0.34
C ALA A 70 -13.60 4.74 -1.20
N ARG A 71 -13.20 5.87 -0.63
CA ARG A 71 -13.13 7.15 -1.32
C ARG A 71 -11.75 7.73 -1.08
N VAL A 72 -10.86 7.55 -2.03
CA VAL A 72 -9.48 8.00 -1.92
C VAL A 72 -9.40 9.46 -2.35
N SER A 73 -8.96 10.34 -1.44
CA SER A 73 -8.80 11.76 -1.74
C SER A 73 -7.37 12.11 -2.12
N ASN A 74 -6.40 11.37 -1.59
CA ASN A 74 -4.99 11.63 -1.89
C ASN A 74 -4.16 10.36 -1.67
N VAL A 75 -3.11 10.21 -2.48
CA VAL A 75 -2.10 9.16 -2.33
C VAL A 75 -0.75 9.86 -2.37
N GLU A 76 -0.07 9.90 -1.22
CA GLU A 76 1.26 10.51 -1.12
C GLU A 76 2.30 9.41 -1.17
N VAL A 77 3.25 9.53 -2.10
CA VAL A 77 4.26 8.50 -2.34
C VAL A 77 5.64 9.10 -2.16
N GLN A 78 6.48 8.42 -1.38
CA GLN A 78 7.86 8.82 -1.17
C GLN A 78 8.78 7.61 -1.34
N PRO A 79 10.01 7.82 -1.83
CA PRO A 79 11.01 6.73 -1.83
C PRO A 79 11.26 6.27 -0.39
N HIS A 80 11.53 4.98 -0.23
CA HIS A 80 11.79 4.38 1.07
C HIS A 80 13.04 3.52 0.98
N SER A 81 13.93 3.65 1.95
CA SER A 81 15.25 3.03 1.86
C SER A 81 15.35 1.67 2.55
N GLU A 82 14.43 1.35 3.46
CA GLU A 82 14.48 0.11 4.22
C GLU A 82 13.72 -1.01 3.54
N GLU A 83 14.37 -2.18 3.42
CA GLU A 83 13.70 -3.39 2.94
C GLU A 83 12.69 -3.87 3.98
N PRO A 84 11.43 -4.09 3.60
CA PRO A 84 10.40 -4.49 4.56
C PRO A 84 10.43 -5.97 4.94
N GLY A 85 11.31 -6.77 4.33
CA GLY A 85 11.32 -8.21 4.48
C GLY A 85 10.42 -8.89 3.46
N LYS A 86 10.38 -10.21 3.46
CA LYS A 86 9.63 -11.01 2.50
C LYS A 86 8.15 -11.07 2.84
N GLY A 87 7.32 -11.01 1.79
CA GLY A 87 5.88 -11.16 1.91
C GLY A 87 5.19 -9.84 2.23
N PHE A 88 3.87 -9.84 2.09
CA PHE A 88 3.07 -8.65 2.39
C PHE A 88 2.11 -8.97 3.53
N ARG A 89 2.04 -8.08 4.52
CA ARG A 89 1.26 -8.32 5.73
C ARG A 89 0.49 -7.10 6.18
N LYS A 90 -0.57 -7.33 6.94
CA LYS A 90 -1.27 -6.28 7.67
C LYS A 90 -0.58 -6.08 9.01
N SER A 91 -0.35 -4.83 9.40
CA SER A 91 0.30 -4.48 10.66
C SER A 91 -0.69 -3.76 11.58
N PRO A 92 -0.40 -3.75 12.90
CA PRO A 92 -1.28 -3.06 13.86
C PRO A 92 -1.37 -1.56 13.60
N THR A 93 -2.50 -0.98 14.02
CA THR A 93 -2.74 0.47 13.93
C THR A 93 -1.74 1.24 14.80
N VAL A 94 -1.27 2.35 14.28
CA VAL A 94 -0.35 3.25 14.99
C VAL A 94 -0.94 4.65 15.13
#